data_675f540273e357a83e4988078da1d8dc
#
_entry.id   675f540273e357a83e4988078da1d8dc
#
_cell.length_a   1.000
_cell.length_b   1.000
_cell.length_c   1.000
_cell.angle_alpha   90.00
_cell.angle_beta   90.00
_cell.angle_gamma   90.00
#
_symmetry.space_group_name_H-M   'P 1'
#
loop_
_entity.id
_entity.type
_entity.pdbx_description
1 polymer ?
#
loop_
_entity_poly.entity_id
_entity_poly.type
_entity_poly.pdbx_seq_one_letter_code
_entity_poly.pdbx_strand_id
1 'polypeptide(L)'
;MSMKKLSKKMLAVVAAGAMTMGLAMPAFAAGAGEETKKVTQAYISKTYNTEVGKAMKFNFTATQNTSSADLVKSEVACTIPSISFTDSETGITKKVSEEAIKFATFNEAGKYEYTVKETASEPAITNSEHEKLLMSKAEYKMDVYVVENPVGTFKVDQIVVNKTKNDKGTDADGGKVDISGDKTKNTFNFVNTYVQEAGTG
;
A
#
# COMPACT_ATOMS: atom_id res chain seq x y z
N MET A 1 -50.56 -5.46 -13.64
CA MET A 1 -49.75 -6.66 -13.96
C MET A 1 -48.37 -6.34 -14.54
N SER A 2 -48.23 -5.24 -15.26
CA SER A 2 -46.97 -4.88 -15.90
C SER A 2 -45.88 -4.36 -14.93
N MET A 3 -46.28 -3.72 -13.83
CA MET A 3 -45.33 -3.11 -12.89
C MET A 3 -44.46 -4.12 -12.11
N LYS A 4 -45.00 -5.28 -11.79
CA LYS A 4 -44.22 -6.34 -11.12
C LYS A 4 -43.16 -6.97 -12.03
N LYS A 5 -43.41 -7.00 -13.34
CA LYS A 5 -42.46 -7.49 -14.34
C LYS A 5 -41.33 -6.48 -14.63
N LEU A 6 -41.65 -5.18 -14.57
CA LEU A 6 -40.62 -4.14 -14.73
C LEU A 6 -39.64 -4.10 -13.57
N SER A 7 -40.10 -4.23 -12.35
CA SER A 7 -39.24 -4.23 -11.18
C SER A 7 -38.25 -5.41 -11.18
N LYS A 8 -38.69 -6.58 -11.67
CA LYS A 8 -37.80 -7.74 -11.82
C LYS A 8 -36.75 -7.54 -12.90
N LYS A 9 -37.07 -6.85 -13.97
CA LYS A 9 -36.11 -6.54 -15.03
C LYS A 9 -35.08 -5.48 -14.59
N MET A 10 -35.51 -4.49 -13.83
CA MET A 10 -34.62 -3.50 -13.27
C MET A 10 -33.66 -4.11 -12.24
N LEU A 11 -34.15 -5.02 -11.44
CA LEU A 11 -33.33 -5.72 -10.47
C LEU A 11 -32.23 -6.59 -11.13
N ALA A 12 -32.59 -7.21 -12.27
CA ALA A 12 -31.61 -8.01 -13.04
C ALA A 12 -30.53 -7.14 -13.69
N VAL A 13 -30.88 -5.93 -14.12
CA VAL A 13 -29.92 -4.99 -14.72
C VAL A 13 -28.96 -4.44 -13.66
N VAL A 14 -29.44 -4.15 -12.48
CA VAL A 14 -28.59 -3.72 -11.37
C VAL A 14 -27.66 -4.84 -10.92
N ALA A 15 -28.14 -6.07 -10.88
CA ALA A 15 -27.31 -7.23 -10.57
C ALA A 15 -26.26 -7.49 -11.67
N ALA A 16 -26.65 -7.29 -12.94
CA ALA A 16 -25.70 -7.44 -14.05
C ALA A 16 -24.68 -6.31 -14.08
N GLY A 17 -25.07 -5.09 -13.73
CA GLY A 17 -24.17 -3.96 -13.63
C GLY A 17 -23.14 -4.11 -12.51
N ALA A 18 -23.55 -4.68 -11.39
CA ALA A 18 -22.63 -4.99 -10.30
C ALA A 18 -21.66 -6.12 -10.65
N MET A 19 -22.05 -7.04 -11.52
CA MET A 19 -21.20 -8.14 -11.95
C MET A 19 -20.24 -7.76 -13.09
N THR A 20 -20.56 -6.76 -13.88
CA THR A 20 -19.67 -6.30 -14.95
C THR A 20 -18.49 -5.50 -14.43
N MET A 21 -18.57 -5.05 -13.21
CA MET A 21 -17.40 -4.51 -12.55
C MET A 21 -16.43 -5.60 -12.12
N GLY A 22 -16.52 -6.77 -12.71
CA GLY A 22 -15.60 -7.90 -12.70
C GLY A 22 -14.34 -7.66 -11.87
N LEU A 23 -14.57 -6.99 -10.76
CA LEU A 23 -13.58 -6.88 -9.72
C LEU A 23 -13.36 -8.31 -9.33
N ALA A 24 -12.43 -8.95 -10.03
CA ALA A 24 -11.88 -10.18 -9.55
C ALA A 24 -11.31 -9.86 -8.17
N MET A 25 -12.23 -9.67 -7.24
CA MET A 25 -11.88 -9.72 -5.84
C MET A 25 -11.13 -11.03 -5.71
N PRO A 26 -9.88 -11.01 -5.28
CA PRO A 26 -9.22 -12.27 -5.02
C PRO A 26 -10.19 -13.07 -4.16
N ALA A 27 -10.64 -14.20 -4.68
CA ALA A 27 -11.49 -15.10 -3.92
C ALA A 27 -10.63 -15.55 -2.74
N PHE A 28 -10.77 -14.84 -1.63
CA PHE A 28 -10.30 -15.38 -0.38
C PHE A 28 -11.13 -16.64 -0.16
N ALA A 29 -10.46 -17.78 -0.13
CA ALA A 29 -11.10 -18.98 0.36
C ALA A 29 -11.64 -18.61 1.75
N ALA A 30 -12.92 -18.29 1.80
CA ALA A 30 -13.60 -18.05 3.04
C ALA A 30 -13.60 -19.40 3.77
N GLY A 31 -12.73 -19.52 4.75
CA GLY A 31 -12.91 -20.53 5.76
C GLY A 31 -14.31 -20.34 6.32
N ALA A 32 -15.10 -21.39 6.31
CA ALA A 32 -16.50 -21.36 6.71
C ALA A 32 -16.65 -20.61 8.04
N GLY A 33 -17.29 -19.43 8.02
CA GLY A 33 -17.84 -18.78 9.19
C GLY A 33 -17.24 -17.47 9.67
N GLU A 34 -16.16 -16.96 9.09
CA GLU A 34 -15.67 -15.61 9.43
C GLU A 34 -15.76 -14.71 8.20
N GLU A 35 -16.63 -13.71 8.27
CA GLU A 35 -16.55 -12.59 7.34
C GLU A 35 -15.19 -11.91 7.54
N THR A 36 -14.27 -12.13 6.61
CA THR A 36 -13.01 -11.42 6.58
C THR A 36 -13.31 -9.94 6.44
N LYS A 37 -13.06 -9.18 7.50
CA LYS A 37 -13.25 -7.73 7.49
C LYS A 37 -12.39 -7.13 6.40
N LYS A 38 -13.03 -6.46 5.43
CA LYS A 38 -12.33 -5.76 4.36
C LYS A 38 -11.50 -4.61 4.93
N VAL A 39 -10.27 -4.51 4.49
CA VAL A 39 -9.37 -3.41 4.86
C VAL A 39 -9.57 -2.28 3.87
N THR A 40 -9.97 -1.11 4.36
CA THR A 40 -10.26 0.08 3.54
C THR A 40 -9.24 1.20 3.73
N GLN A 41 -8.33 1.06 4.68
CA GLN A 41 -7.21 1.96 4.92
C GLN A 41 -5.92 1.16 4.98
N ALA A 42 -4.83 1.77 4.55
CA ALA A 42 -3.50 1.16 4.63
C ALA A 42 -2.49 2.13 5.22
N TYR A 43 -1.56 1.57 5.96
CA TYR A 43 -0.41 2.26 6.53
C TYR A 43 0.85 1.57 6.03
N ILE A 44 1.94 2.30 5.89
CA ILE A 44 3.25 1.70 5.69
C ILE A 44 4.00 1.62 7.01
N SER A 45 4.98 0.73 7.06
CA SER A 45 5.91 0.66 8.18
C SER A 45 7.35 0.74 7.69
N LYS A 46 8.21 1.13 8.60
CA LYS A 46 9.63 1.30 8.35
C LYS A 46 10.43 0.69 9.49
N THR A 47 11.36 -0.17 9.15
CA THR A 47 12.38 -0.65 10.07
C THR A 47 13.70 0.06 9.75
N TYR A 48 14.23 0.75 10.73
CA TYR A 48 15.52 1.42 10.65
C TYR A 48 16.49 0.79 11.62
N ASN A 49 17.59 0.28 11.09
CA ASN A 49 18.64 -0.37 11.85
C ASN A 49 19.87 0.52 11.84
N THR A 50 20.30 0.95 13.02
CA THR A 50 21.50 1.78 13.20
C THR A 50 22.13 1.55 14.56
N GLU A 51 23.44 1.37 14.60
CA GLU A 51 24.19 1.29 15.86
C GLU A 51 24.45 2.66 16.47
N VAL A 52 24.51 3.69 15.63
CA VAL A 52 24.75 5.07 16.05
C VAL A 52 23.50 5.92 15.79
N GLY A 53 23.23 6.85 16.69
CA GLY A 53 22.11 7.76 16.53
C GLY A 53 22.26 8.65 15.31
N LYS A 54 21.35 8.54 14.37
CA LYS A 54 21.28 9.36 13.17
C LYS A 54 19.82 9.66 12.86
N ALA A 55 19.42 10.91 13.03
CA ALA A 55 18.09 11.36 12.65
C ALA A 55 17.89 11.21 11.14
N MET A 56 16.83 10.56 10.73
CA MET A 56 16.51 10.28 9.33
C MET A 56 15.02 10.39 9.08
N LYS A 57 14.65 10.91 7.93
CA LYS A 57 13.30 10.87 7.40
C LYS A 57 13.32 10.08 6.08
N PHE A 58 12.41 9.14 5.94
CA PHE A 58 12.31 8.30 4.75
C PHE A 58 11.05 8.65 3.97
N ASN A 59 11.22 8.82 2.67
CA ASN A 59 10.17 9.19 1.74
C ASN A 59 9.83 8.04 0.80
N PHE A 60 8.55 7.92 0.48
CA PHE A 60 7.99 6.86 -0.33
C PHE A 60 7.14 7.44 -1.45
N THR A 61 7.02 6.73 -2.55
CA THR A 61 6.17 7.09 -3.67
C THR A 61 5.25 5.94 -4.05
N ALA A 62 4.07 6.29 -4.55
CA ALA A 62 3.15 5.38 -5.19
C ALA A 62 2.95 5.82 -6.63
N THR A 63 3.21 4.93 -7.57
CA THR A 63 3.00 5.16 -9.00
C THR A 63 1.86 4.29 -9.48
N GLN A 64 0.83 4.92 -10.05
CA GLN A 64 -0.32 4.20 -10.57
C GLN A 64 0.05 3.44 -11.86
N ASN A 65 -0.32 2.17 -11.91
CA ASN A 65 -0.19 1.33 -13.09
C ASN A 65 -1.52 1.34 -13.86
N THR A 66 -1.47 1.61 -15.14
CA THR A 66 -2.66 1.74 -16.01
C THR A 66 -2.61 0.85 -17.25
N SER A 67 -1.58 0.05 -17.41
CA SER A 67 -1.32 -0.71 -18.63
C SER A 67 -2.20 -1.94 -18.81
N SER A 68 -2.59 -2.60 -17.72
CA SER A 68 -3.45 -3.80 -17.81
C SER A 68 -4.91 -3.44 -18.07
N ALA A 69 -5.60 -4.30 -18.82
CA ALA A 69 -6.98 -4.03 -19.25
C ALA A 69 -7.99 -3.99 -18.09
N ASP A 70 -7.71 -4.70 -17.00
CA ASP A 70 -8.57 -4.77 -15.82
C ASP A 70 -8.40 -3.58 -14.87
N LEU A 71 -7.45 -2.70 -15.12
CA LEU A 71 -7.16 -1.53 -14.29
C LEU A 71 -7.88 -0.28 -14.77
N VAL A 72 -8.28 0.55 -13.82
CA VAL A 72 -8.78 1.90 -14.13
C VAL A 72 -7.67 2.71 -14.79
N LYS A 73 -8.04 3.45 -15.83
CA LYS A 73 -7.10 4.26 -16.65
C LYS A 73 -6.97 5.69 -16.18
N SER A 74 -8.01 6.22 -15.53
CA SER A 74 -7.98 7.57 -14.98
C SER A 74 -6.97 7.66 -13.82
N GLU A 75 -6.14 8.68 -13.85
CA GLU A 75 -5.12 8.88 -12.83
C GLU A 75 -5.74 9.43 -11.54
N VAL A 76 -5.45 8.77 -10.44
CA VAL A 76 -5.78 9.23 -9.08
C VAL A 76 -4.51 9.22 -8.25
N ALA A 77 -4.08 10.39 -7.82
CA ALA A 77 -2.86 10.55 -7.04
C ALA A 77 -2.97 9.81 -5.70
N CYS A 78 -1.90 9.15 -5.33
CA CYS A 78 -1.74 8.46 -4.05
C CYS A 78 -0.53 9.04 -3.34
N THR A 79 -0.72 9.48 -2.11
CA THR A 79 0.33 10.07 -1.27
C THR A 79 0.67 9.13 -0.12
N ILE A 80 1.94 8.76 -0.05
CA ILE A 80 2.46 7.92 1.03
C ILE A 80 3.09 8.83 2.08
N PRO A 81 2.69 8.74 3.37
CA PRO A 81 3.32 9.51 4.44
C PRO A 81 4.79 9.14 4.61
N SER A 82 5.63 10.11 4.92
CA SER A 82 7.02 9.85 5.33
C SER A 82 7.08 9.32 6.76
N ILE A 83 8.19 8.66 7.11
CA ILE A 83 8.46 8.15 8.46
C ILE A 83 9.80 8.69 8.93
N SER A 84 9.82 9.29 10.11
CA SER A 84 11.00 9.92 10.70
C SER A 84 11.48 9.18 11.94
N PHE A 85 12.81 9.16 12.11
CA PHE A 85 13.50 8.62 13.28
C PHE A 85 14.37 9.72 13.88
N THR A 86 14.48 9.72 15.19
CA THR A 86 15.35 10.63 15.93
C THR A 86 16.75 10.05 16.12
N ASP A 87 17.71 10.89 16.50
CA ASP A 87 19.06 10.46 16.82
C ASP A 87 19.18 9.68 18.14
N SER A 88 18.15 9.66 18.95
CA SER A 88 18.09 8.85 20.17
C SER A 88 17.61 7.42 19.92
N GLU A 89 17.08 7.13 18.73
CA GLU A 89 16.57 5.82 18.37
C GLU A 89 17.69 4.99 17.72
N THR A 90 18.27 4.09 18.52
CA THR A 90 19.36 3.19 18.10
C THR A 90 18.91 1.73 18.12
N GLY A 91 19.69 0.86 17.49
CA GLY A 91 19.34 -0.53 17.31
C GLY A 91 18.35 -0.71 16.16
N ILE A 92 17.45 -1.66 16.29
CA ILE A 92 16.41 -1.96 15.31
C ILE A 92 15.10 -1.33 15.80
N THR A 93 14.64 -0.30 15.12
CA THR A 93 13.40 0.40 15.46
C THR A 93 12.41 0.28 14.31
N LYS A 94 11.20 -0.19 14.60
CA LYS A 94 10.10 -0.24 13.62
C LYS A 94 9.03 0.78 13.98
N LYS A 95 8.63 1.57 13.01
CA LYS A 95 7.53 2.53 13.11
C LYS A 95 6.51 2.31 12.01
N VAL A 96 5.25 2.53 12.35
CA VAL A 96 4.14 2.60 11.38
C VAL A 96 3.88 4.08 11.09
N SER A 97 3.52 4.42 9.87
CA SER A 97 3.18 5.81 9.51
C SER A 97 2.07 6.36 10.42
N GLU A 98 2.20 7.62 10.81
CA GLU A 98 1.20 8.27 11.68
C GLU A 98 -0.16 8.38 10.99
N GLU A 99 -0.14 8.72 9.71
CA GLU A 99 -1.33 8.83 8.89
C GLU A 99 -1.44 7.65 7.92
N ALA A 100 -2.66 7.34 7.53
CA ALA A 100 -2.93 6.37 6.47
C ALA A 100 -2.46 6.92 5.12
N ILE A 101 -2.21 6.01 4.19
CA ILE A 101 -2.01 6.33 2.78
C ILE A 101 -3.23 7.10 2.28
N LYS A 102 -3.00 8.22 1.60
CA LYS A 102 -4.06 9.12 1.10
C LYS A 102 -4.23 8.97 -0.39
N PHE A 103 -5.48 8.97 -0.81
CA PHE A 103 -5.86 9.02 -2.22
C PHE A 103 -6.56 10.34 -2.54
N ALA A 104 -6.30 10.88 -3.72
CA ALA A 104 -7.15 11.93 -4.27
C ALA A 104 -8.56 11.40 -4.55
N THR A 105 -9.45 12.25 -4.98
CA THR A 105 -10.84 11.87 -5.22
C THR A 105 -10.95 10.85 -6.36
N PHE A 106 -11.59 9.72 -6.08
CA PHE A 106 -11.95 8.74 -7.09
C PHE A 106 -13.18 9.20 -7.86
N ASN A 107 -13.13 9.06 -9.18
CA ASN A 107 -14.25 9.44 -10.07
C ASN A 107 -14.85 8.25 -10.80
N GLU A 108 -14.35 7.07 -10.58
CA GLU A 108 -14.71 5.87 -11.30
C GLU A 108 -14.54 4.66 -10.38
N ALA A 109 -15.48 3.75 -10.43
CA ALA A 109 -15.36 2.47 -9.73
C ALA A 109 -14.43 1.54 -10.53
N GLY A 110 -13.70 0.70 -9.83
CA GLY A 110 -12.82 -0.26 -10.45
C GLY A 110 -11.59 -0.56 -9.60
N LYS A 111 -10.63 -1.21 -10.21
CA LYS A 111 -9.35 -1.58 -9.59
C LYS A 111 -8.28 -0.57 -9.98
N TYR A 112 -7.74 0.10 -8.99
CA TYR A 112 -6.56 0.95 -9.09
C TYR A 112 -5.36 0.18 -8.57
N GLU A 113 -4.28 0.16 -9.30
CA GLU A 113 -3.05 -0.51 -8.90
C GLU A 113 -1.92 0.50 -8.78
N TYR A 114 -1.20 0.45 -7.67
CA TYR A 114 -0.05 1.30 -7.42
C TYR A 114 1.19 0.46 -7.12
N THR A 115 2.32 0.87 -7.66
CA THR A 115 3.64 0.38 -7.22
C THR A 115 4.17 1.33 -6.16
N VAL A 116 4.43 0.80 -4.96
CA VAL A 116 4.92 1.58 -3.82
C VAL A 116 6.38 1.24 -3.56
N LYS A 117 7.21 2.27 -3.47
CA LYS A 117 8.67 2.18 -3.27
C LYS A 117 9.14 3.22 -2.27
N GLU A 118 10.24 2.94 -1.61
CA GLU A 118 11.04 3.96 -0.94
C GLU A 118 11.89 4.68 -1.99
N THR A 119 11.96 6.00 -1.91
CA THR A 119 12.61 6.80 -2.97
C THR A 119 13.73 7.68 -2.47
N ALA A 120 13.68 8.14 -1.24
CA ALA A 120 14.68 9.07 -0.72
C ALA A 120 14.77 9.04 0.79
N SER A 121 15.90 9.49 1.29
CA SER A 121 16.12 9.81 2.70
C SER A 121 16.48 11.29 2.86
N GLU A 122 16.15 11.84 4.01
CA GLU A 122 16.56 13.19 4.42
C GLU A 122 17.23 13.09 5.80
N PRO A 123 18.53 13.41 5.94
CA PRO A 123 19.43 13.82 4.88
C PRO A 123 19.71 12.70 3.86
N ALA A 124 20.04 13.07 2.64
CA ALA A 124 20.57 12.13 1.65
C ALA A 124 21.99 11.72 2.10
N ILE A 125 22.27 10.43 2.05
CA ILE A 125 23.57 9.89 2.41
C ILE A 125 24.29 9.46 1.14
N THR A 126 25.45 10.05 0.91
CA THR A 126 26.37 9.56 -0.11
C THR A 126 27.23 8.49 0.51
N ASN A 127 27.07 7.25 0.04
CA ASN A 127 27.82 6.12 0.56
C ASN A 127 29.34 6.32 0.35
N SER A 128 30.10 6.17 1.40
CA SER A 128 31.55 6.31 1.45
C SER A 128 32.18 5.18 2.28
N GLU A 129 33.47 5.23 2.49
CA GLU A 129 34.15 4.29 3.39
C GLU A 129 33.72 4.46 4.85
N HIS A 130 33.29 5.65 5.24
CA HIS A 130 32.98 6.00 6.62
C HIS A 130 31.50 6.03 6.97
N GLU A 131 30.64 6.12 5.97
CA GLU A 131 29.20 6.26 6.17
C GLU A 131 28.45 5.59 5.02
N LYS A 132 27.47 4.74 5.35
CA LYS A 132 26.63 4.05 4.37
C LYS A 132 25.20 3.98 4.84
N LEU A 133 24.28 4.24 3.92
CA LEU A 133 22.88 3.95 4.09
C LEU A 133 22.45 2.92 3.04
N LEU A 134 22.10 1.74 3.49
CA LEU A 134 21.51 0.70 2.66
C LEU A 134 20.00 0.92 2.65
N MET A 135 19.51 1.54 1.60
CA MET A 135 18.09 1.80 1.42
C MET A 135 17.36 0.53 0.95
N SER A 136 16.15 0.36 1.42
CA SER A 136 15.27 -0.70 0.95
C SER A 136 15.01 -0.56 -0.55
N LYS A 137 15.13 -1.67 -1.27
CA LYS A 137 14.74 -1.82 -2.68
C LYS A 137 13.44 -2.57 -2.81
N ALA A 138 12.70 -2.74 -1.71
CA ALA A 138 11.42 -3.42 -1.72
C ALA A 138 10.42 -2.69 -2.62
N GLU A 139 9.62 -3.47 -3.32
CA GLU A 139 8.50 -2.98 -4.11
C GLU A 139 7.24 -3.73 -3.70
N TYR A 140 6.17 -2.97 -3.59
CA TYR A 140 4.86 -3.50 -3.28
C TYR A 140 3.87 -3.11 -4.37
N LYS A 141 3.00 -4.04 -4.70
CA LYS A 141 1.84 -3.80 -5.54
C LYS A 141 0.62 -3.63 -4.63
N MET A 142 0.06 -2.44 -4.61
CA MET A 142 -1.13 -2.11 -3.83
C MET A 142 -2.32 -2.00 -4.76
N ASP A 143 -3.29 -2.91 -4.60
CA ASP A 143 -4.54 -2.93 -5.33
C ASP A 143 -5.63 -2.28 -4.48
N VAL A 144 -6.24 -1.24 -5.02
CA VAL A 144 -7.31 -0.47 -4.37
C VAL A 144 -8.59 -0.68 -5.16
N TYR A 145 -9.54 -1.35 -4.54
CA TYR A 145 -10.85 -1.61 -5.13
C TYR A 145 -11.82 -0.52 -4.71
N VAL A 146 -12.33 0.21 -5.68
CA VAL A 146 -13.23 1.34 -5.49
C VAL A 146 -14.62 0.99 -5.99
N VAL A 147 -15.61 1.27 -5.19
CA VAL A 147 -17.04 1.05 -5.52
C VAL A 147 -17.80 2.36 -5.52
N GLU A 148 -18.86 2.40 -6.31
CA GLU A 148 -19.80 3.51 -6.29
C GLU A 148 -20.93 3.20 -5.30
N ASN A 149 -21.01 3.96 -4.22
CA ASN A 149 -22.05 3.81 -3.22
C ASN A 149 -22.10 5.01 -2.23
N PRO A 150 -23.17 5.83 -2.19
CA PRO A 150 -24.30 5.85 -3.13
C PRO A 150 -23.91 6.35 -4.53
N VAL A 151 -24.84 6.30 -5.48
CA VAL A 151 -24.61 6.75 -6.86
C VAL A 151 -23.96 8.15 -6.89
N GLY A 152 -22.89 8.28 -7.64
CA GLY A 152 -22.08 9.49 -7.75
C GLY A 152 -21.01 9.65 -6.67
N THR A 153 -20.93 8.73 -5.70
CA THR A 153 -19.91 8.71 -4.66
C THR A 153 -19.04 7.47 -4.76
N PHE A 154 -17.74 7.67 -4.88
CA PHE A 154 -16.76 6.60 -5.03
C PHE A 154 -15.92 6.47 -3.75
N LYS A 155 -15.81 5.26 -3.25
CA LYS A 155 -15.07 4.99 -2.02
C LYS A 155 -14.29 3.68 -2.10
N VAL A 156 -13.23 3.60 -1.32
CA VAL A 156 -12.46 2.38 -1.18
C VAL A 156 -13.30 1.30 -0.50
N ASP A 157 -13.42 0.16 -1.16
CA ASP A 157 -14.08 -1.03 -0.64
C ASP A 157 -13.08 -2.02 -0.03
N GLN A 158 -11.91 -2.15 -0.65
CA GLN A 158 -10.85 -3.03 -0.18
C GLN A 158 -9.48 -2.59 -0.70
N ILE A 159 -8.46 -2.79 0.13
CA ILE A 159 -7.06 -2.65 -0.25
C ILE A 159 -6.36 -4.00 -0.04
N VAL A 160 -5.64 -4.46 -1.05
CA VAL A 160 -4.81 -5.66 -1.00
C VAL A 160 -3.39 -5.29 -1.41
N VAL A 161 -2.42 -5.72 -0.63
CA VAL A 161 -1.01 -5.42 -0.90
C VAL A 161 -0.22 -6.71 -1.07
N ASN A 162 0.58 -6.76 -2.12
CA ASN A 162 1.51 -7.86 -2.38
C ASN A 162 2.94 -7.32 -2.48
N LYS A 163 3.87 -8.01 -1.86
CA LYS A 163 5.29 -7.72 -2.00
C LYS A 163 5.81 -8.36 -3.29
N THR A 164 6.36 -7.57 -4.18
CA THR A 164 6.89 -8.03 -5.47
C THR A 164 8.40 -8.12 -5.47
N LYS A 165 9.08 -7.23 -4.72
CA LYS A 165 10.53 -7.29 -4.49
C LYS A 165 10.84 -7.14 -3.02
N ASN A 166 11.84 -7.89 -2.55
CA ASN A 166 12.32 -7.77 -1.19
C ASN A 166 13.26 -6.56 -1.01
N ASP A 167 13.71 -6.29 0.19
CA ASP A 167 14.55 -5.12 0.50
C ASP A 167 15.91 -5.12 -0.24
N LYS A 168 16.35 -6.26 -0.74
CA LYS A 168 17.56 -6.38 -1.58
C LYS A 168 17.31 -6.11 -3.06
N GLY A 169 16.04 -5.99 -3.46
CA GLY A 169 15.63 -5.75 -4.84
C GLY A 169 15.49 -6.99 -5.69
N THR A 170 15.53 -8.18 -5.08
CA THR A 170 15.24 -9.46 -5.74
C THR A 170 13.76 -9.82 -5.57
N ASP A 171 13.28 -10.74 -6.40
CA ASP A 171 11.89 -11.16 -6.33
C ASP A 171 11.53 -11.69 -4.95
N ALA A 172 10.37 -11.28 -4.45
CA ALA A 172 9.89 -11.71 -3.16
C ALA A 172 9.26 -13.11 -3.23
N ASP A 173 9.57 -13.92 -2.21
CA ASP A 173 8.98 -15.24 -2.03
C ASP A 173 7.59 -15.11 -1.41
N GLY A 174 6.54 -15.26 -2.22
CA GLY A 174 5.15 -15.22 -1.76
C GLY A 174 4.70 -13.82 -1.37
N GLY A 175 3.53 -13.44 -1.79
CA GLY A 175 3.25 -12.08 -2.06
C GLY A 175 2.42 -11.32 -1.06
N LYS A 176 1.41 -11.94 -0.45
CA LYS A 176 0.42 -11.18 0.31
C LYS A 176 1.00 -10.60 1.60
N VAL A 177 0.74 -9.32 1.79
CA VAL A 177 1.14 -8.55 2.97
C VAL A 177 -0.01 -8.49 3.96
N ASP A 178 0.30 -8.69 5.24
CA ASP A 178 -0.69 -8.54 6.31
C ASP A 178 -0.84 -7.06 6.68
N ILE A 179 -2.03 -6.55 6.44
CA ILE A 179 -2.46 -5.21 6.85
C ILE A 179 -3.80 -5.33 7.56
N SER A 180 -3.96 -4.63 8.67
CA SER A 180 -5.19 -4.71 9.47
C SER A 180 -6.15 -3.54 9.26
N GLY A 181 -5.72 -2.49 8.53
CA GLY A 181 -6.50 -1.26 8.36
C GLY A 181 -6.40 -0.30 9.55
N ASP A 182 -5.73 -0.72 10.58
CA ASP A 182 -5.23 0.09 11.68
C ASP A 182 -3.70 -0.10 11.78
N LYS A 183 -3.08 0.29 12.84
CA LYS A 183 -1.62 0.19 12.99
C LYS A 183 -1.15 -1.11 13.67
N THR A 184 -2.04 -2.03 14.01
CA THR A 184 -1.73 -3.18 14.87
C THR A 184 -1.03 -4.31 14.14
N LYS A 185 -1.38 -4.58 12.89
CA LYS A 185 -0.73 -5.57 12.03
C LYS A 185 -0.32 -4.91 10.74
N ASN A 186 0.97 -4.86 10.49
CA ASN A 186 1.47 -4.25 9.27
C ASN A 186 2.81 -4.87 8.87
N THR A 187 2.80 -5.62 7.78
CA THR A 187 4.00 -6.13 7.12
C THR A 187 4.30 -5.41 5.79
N PHE A 188 3.60 -4.30 5.55
CA PHE A 188 3.91 -3.35 4.47
C PHE A 188 5.11 -2.50 4.86
N ASN A 189 6.29 -3.14 4.90
CA ASN A 189 7.48 -2.67 5.59
C ASN A 189 8.69 -2.53 4.69
N PHE A 190 9.51 -1.52 4.96
CA PHE A 190 10.76 -1.24 4.28
C PHE A 190 11.89 -1.22 5.32
N VAL A 191 12.99 -1.91 5.03
CA VAL A 191 14.12 -2.05 5.97
C VAL A 191 15.32 -1.31 5.43
N ASN A 192 15.83 -0.34 6.22
CA ASN A 192 17.10 0.33 5.93
C ASN A 192 18.11 0.08 7.05
N THR A 193 19.36 0.05 6.66
CA THR A 193 20.49 -0.05 7.60
C THR A 193 21.43 1.10 7.38
N TYR A 194 21.74 1.82 8.45
CA TYR A 194 22.73 2.87 8.47
C TYR A 194 23.98 2.39 9.24
N VAL A 195 25.12 2.56 8.62
CA VAL A 195 26.41 2.21 9.20
C VAL A 195 27.33 3.41 9.16
N GLN A 196 27.95 3.70 10.28
CA GLN A 196 29.00 4.70 10.37
C GLN A 196 30.23 4.07 11.03
N GLU A 197 31.38 4.17 10.37
CA GLU A 197 32.62 3.76 11.00
C GLU A 197 33.03 4.74 12.08
N ALA A 198 33.42 4.23 13.24
CA ALA A 198 34.04 5.03 14.29
C ALA A 198 35.31 5.65 13.71
N GLY A 199 35.39 6.97 13.69
CA GLY A 199 36.60 7.64 13.24
C GLY A 199 37.81 7.12 14.03
N THR A 200 38.80 6.62 13.30
CA THR A 200 40.13 6.38 13.88
C THR A 200 40.70 7.74 14.19
N GLY A 201 40.52 8.11 15.44
CA GLY A 201 41.12 9.36 15.95
C GLY A 201 42.63 9.31 16.00
#